data_bb25deeb5dc5ebf70d6988c23fbf0d9c
#
_entry.id   bb25deeb5dc5ebf70d6988c23fbf0d9c
#
_cell.length_a   1.000
_cell.length_b   1.000
_cell.length_c   1.000
_cell.angle_alpha   90.00
_cell.angle_beta   90.00
_cell.angle_gamma   90.00
#
_symmetry.space_group_name_H-M   'P 1'
#
loop_
_entity.id
_entity.type
_entity.pdbx_description
1 polymer ?
#
loop_
_entity_poly.entity_id
_entity_poly.type
_entity_poly.pdbx_seq_one_letter_code
_entity_poly.pdbx_strand_id
1 'polypeptide(L)'
;MYISTSEQHIDFLKNTVLKGVENAFENNQLIFGFMSLAQAIEILGAYLDDKPLRAKKQSLKRFSLAINRLFPKEYSKANDKNFLYYQLRAYMTHFFIPTSRLSLNFGTGTKEKPHLAVIDGVMYLYYKNLFADFRQAVLILEKRILDGKLKLKPISLGKVND
;
A
#
# COMPACT_ATOMS: atom_id res chain seq x y z
N MET A 1 -21.84 -11.15 -1.07
CA MET A 1 -21.65 -10.16 -0.01
C MET A 1 -21.27 -8.82 -0.63
N TYR A 2 -21.83 -7.71 -0.14
CA TYR A 2 -21.56 -6.37 -0.67
C TYR A 2 -21.02 -5.47 0.45
N ILE A 3 -20.00 -4.69 0.15
CA ILE A 3 -19.53 -3.58 0.99
C ILE A 3 -20.06 -2.30 0.34
N SER A 4 -20.89 -1.53 1.05
CA SER A 4 -21.52 -0.33 0.50
C SER A 4 -21.68 0.82 1.50
N THR A 5 -21.72 0.52 2.80
CA THR A 5 -21.84 1.54 3.85
C THR A 5 -20.46 2.03 4.31
N SER A 6 -20.41 3.22 4.93
CA SER A 6 -19.17 3.77 5.51
C SER A 6 -18.55 2.81 6.51
N GLU A 7 -19.35 2.23 7.39
CA GLU A 7 -18.87 1.26 8.40
C GLU A 7 -18.24 0.03 7.77
N GLN A 8 -18.91 -0.54 6.73
CA GLN A 8 -18.37 -1.71 6.01
C GLN A 8 -17.06 -1.40 5.26
N HIS A 9 -16.92 -0.20 4.70
CA HIS A 9 -15.68 0.23 4.05
C HIS A 9 -14.55 0.42 5.07
N ILE A 10 -14.84 0.99 6.24
CA ILE A 10 -13.87 1.15 7.33
C ILE A 10 -13.45 -0.22 7.87
N ASP A 11 -14.40 -1.11 8.10
CA ASP A 11 -14.12 -2.48 8.54
C ASP A 11 -13.22 -3.22 7.52
N PHE A 12 -13.52 -3.12 6.23
CA PHE A 12 -12.69 -3.69 5.17
C PHE A 12 -11.26 -3.13 5.18
N LEU A 13 -11.10 -1.81 5.30
CA LEU A 13 -9.78 -1.18 5.34
C LEU A 13 -8.97 -1.60 6.57
N LYS A 14 -9.61 -1.72 7.74
CA LYS A 14 -8.92 -2.05 9.01
C LYS A 14 -8.72 -3.55 9.19
N ASN A 15 -9.78 -4.33 9.06
CA ASN A 15 -9.78 -5.75 9.43
C ASN A 15 -9.38 -6.69 8.29
N THR A 16 -9.50 -6.24 7.04
CA THR A 16 -9.04 -7.05 5.90
C THR A 16 -7.71 -6.52 5.35
N VAL A 17 -7.64 -5.24 5.01
CA VAL A 17 -6.46 -4.68 4.31
C VAL A 17 -5.30 -4.46 5.28
N LEU A 18 -5.49 -3.63 6.32
CA LEU A 18 -4.41 -3.28 7.26
C LEU A 18 -3.94 -4.51 8.04
N LYS A 19 -4.88 -5.24 8.65
CA LYS A 19 -4.55 -6.43 9.44
C LYS A 19 -3.97 -7.56 8.60
N GLY A 20 -4.40 -7.72 7.35
CA GLY A 20 -3.82 -8.69 6.42
C GLY A 20 -2.35 -8.43 6.15
N VAL A 21 -1.97 -7.15 5.92
CA VAL A 21 -0.57 -6.75 5.77
C VAL A 21 0.22 -6.98 7.06
N GLU A 22 -0.32 -6.56 8.21
CA GLU A 22 0.30 -6.74 9.54
C GLU A 22 0.62 -8.22 9.80
N ASN A 23 -0.35 -9.11 9.61
CA ASN A 23 -0.18 -10.54 9.82
C ASN A 23 0.92 -11.15 8.94
N ALA A 24 1.06 -10.72 7.69
CA ALA A 24 2.11 -11.21 6.81
C ALA A 24 3.51 -10.90 7.36
N PHE A 25 3.70 -9.71 7.94
CA PHE A 25 4.97 -9.33 8.56
C PHE A 25 5.20 -9.98 9.93
N GLU A 26 4.17 -10.10 10.77
CA GLU A 26 4.26 -10.77 12.08
C GLU A 26 4.65 -12.26 11.94
N ASN A 27 4.29 -12.90 10.84
CA ASN A 27 4.72 -14.27 10.52
C ASN A 27 6.11 -14.33 9.82
N ASN A 28 6.91 -13.28 9.91
CA ASN A 28 8.25 -13.18 9.30
C ASN A 28 8.28 -13.39 7.77
N GLN A 29 7.18 -13.13 7.10
CA GLN A 29 7.06 -13.28 5.64
C GLN A 29 7.39 -11.94 4.94
N LEU A 30 8.64 -11.49 5.01
CA LEU A 30 9.07 -10.19 4.51
C LEU A 30 8.60 -9.92 3.08
N ILE A 31 8.86 -10.84 2.17
CA ILE A 31 8.53 -10.70 0.74
C ILE A 31 7.02 -10.57 0.55
N PHE A 32 6.23 -11.49 1.12
CA PHE A 32 4.77 -11.45 1.03
C PHE A 32 4.18 -10.23 1.74
N GLY A 33 4.79 -9.80 2.84
CA GLY A 33 4.42 -8.57 3.55
C GLY A 33 4.55 -7.35 2.65
N PHE A 34 5.68 -7.17 1.97
CA PHE A 34 5.87 -6.06 1.03
C PHE A 34 4.98 -6.16 -0.20
N MET A 35 4.74 -7.37 -0.74
CA MET A 35 3.79 -7.58 -1.84
C MET A 35 2.36 -7.20 -1.43
N SER A 36 1.92 -7.65 -0.27
CA SER A 36 0.60 -7.34 0.30
C SER A 36 0.45 -5.83 0.54
N LEU A 37 1.50 -5.21 1.09
CA LEU A 37 1.54 -3.77 1.34
C LEU A 37 1.45 -2.97 0.03
N ALA A 38 2.14 -3.38 -1.02
CA ALA A 38 2.06 -2.73 -2.33
C ALA A 38 0.65 -2.83 -2.94
N GLN A 39 -0.01 -3.98 -2.81
CA GLN A 39 -1.41 -4.14 -3.21
C GLN A 39 -2.35 -3.29 -2.35
N ALA A 40 -2.10 -3.23 -1.05
CA ALA A 40 -2.87 -2.41 -0.13
C ALA A 40 -2.76 -0.91 -0.47
N ILE A 41 -1.57 -0.41 -0.81
CA ILE A 41 -1.38 0.97 -1.29
C ILE A 41 -2.22 1.24 -2.55
N GLU A 42 -2.27 0.30 -3.50
CA GLU A 42 -3.14 0.39 -4.68
C GLU A 42 -4.62 0.47 -4.31
N ILE A 43 -5.06 -0.32 -3.32
CA ILE A 43 -6.43 -0.28 -2.80
C ILE A 43 -6.75 1.11 -2.21
N LEU A 44 -5.83 1.70 -1.41
CA LEU A 44 -6.03 3.07 -0.91
C LEU A 44 -6.23 4.08 -2.06
N GLY A 45 -5.45 3.96 -3.13
CA GLY A 45 -5.59 4.80 -4.32
C GLY A 45 -6.92 4.60 -5.05
N ALA A 46 -7.48 3.39 -4.99
CA ALA A 46 -8.80 3.12 -5.55
C ALA A 46 -9.95 3.86 -4.84
N TYR A 47 -9.77 4.26 -3.58
CA TYR A 47 -10.71 5.15 -2.87
C TYR A 47 -10.62 6.61 -3.31
N LEU A 48 -9.51 7.00 -3.96
CA LEU A 48 -9.24 8.39 -4.33
C LEU A 48 -9.58 8.72 -5.79
N ASP A 49 -9.84 7.73 -6.63
CA ASP A 49 -10.24 7.93 -8.02
C ASP A 49 -11.77 7.78 -8.21
N ASP A 50 -12.29 8.12 -9.40
CA ASP A 50 -13.73 8.07 -9.70
C ASP A 50 -14.16 6.73 -10.34
N LYS A 51 -13.24 5.78 -10.52
CA LYS A 51 -13.54 4.51 -11.20
C LYS A 51 -14.00 3.45 -10.22
N PRO A 52 -14.76 2.44 -10.65
CA PRO A 52 -15.12 1.30 -9.82
C PRO A 52 -13.88 0.67 -9.17
N LEU A 53 -14.00 0.15 -7.94
CA LEU A 53 -12.86 -0.42 -7.22
C LEU A 53 -12.14 -1.53 -8.01
N ARG A 54 -12.86 -2.32 -8.80
CA ARG A 54 -12.29 -3.36 -9.68
C ARG A 54 -12.01 -2.91 -11.11
N ALA A 55 -11.82 -1.60 -11.35
CA ALA A 55 -11.48 -1.12 -12.68
C ALA A 55 -10.12 -1.66 -13.15
N LYS A 56 -10.11 -2.20 -14.37
CA LYS A 56 -8.89 -2.76 -14.99
C LYS A 56 -7.90 -1.65 -15.37
N LYS A 57 -6.61 -2.00 -15.45
CA LYS A 57 -5.52 -1.12 -15.92
C LYS A 57 -5.36 0.19 -15.11
N GLN A 58 -5.70 0.16 -13.82
CA GLN A 58 -5.57 1.33 -12.94
C GLN A 58 -4.44 1.21 -11.90
N SER A 59 -3.78 0.07 -11.82
CA SER A 59 -2.82 -0.29 -10.78
C SER A 59 -1.76 0.80 -10.56
N LEU A 60 -0.99 1.14 -11.59
CA LEU A 60 0.06 2.16 -11.52
C LEU A 60 -0.50 3.53 -11.09
N LYS A 61 -1.61 3.96 -11.71
CA LYS A 61 -2.22 5.25 -11.39
C LYS A 61 -2.67 5.32 -9.93
N ARG A 62 -3.32 4.25 -9.44
CA ARG A 62 -3.83 4.16 -8.07
C ARG A 62 -2.72 4.12 -7.04
N PHE A 63 -1.69 3.31 -7.29
CA PHE A 63 -0.51 3.27 -6.42
C PHE A 63 0.11 4.67 -6.28
N SER A 64 0.40 5.34 -7.41
CA SER A 64 0.98 6.68 -7.41
C SER A 64 0.05 7.73 -6.78
N LEU A 65 -1.27 7.60 -6.98
CA LEU A 65 -2.26 8.49 -6.37
C LEU A 65 -2.26 8.37 -4.84
N ALA A 66 -2.23 7.14 -4.30
CA ALA A 66 -2.13 6.90 -2.87
C ALA A 66 -0.83 7.48 -2.29
N ILE A 67 0.32 7.18 -2.91
CA ILE A 67 1.63 7.71 -2.51
C ILE A 67 1.59 9.25 -2.44
N ASN A 68 1.06 9.91 -3.46
CA ASN A 68 1.07 11.37 -3.55
C ASN A 68 0.05 12.06 -2.62
N ARG A 69 -1.02 11.38 -2.23
CA ARG A 69 -2.14 11.99 -1.51
C ARG A 69 -2.26 11.58 -0.04
N LEU A 70 -1.65 10.47 0.35
CA LEU A 70 -1.83 9.86 1.66
C LEU A 70 -0.51 9.65 2.42
N PHE A 71 0.62 9.60 1.72
CA PHE A 71 1.93 9.36 2.33
C PHE A 71 2.73 10.65 2.47
N PRO A 72 3.76 10.67 3.35
CA PRO A 72 4.72 11.77 3.43
C PRO A 72 5.37 12.08 2.07
N LYS A 73 5.75 13.35 1.84
CA LYS A 73 6.30 13.83 0.55
C LYS A 73 7.55 13.07 0.06
N GLU A 74 8.30 12.50 0.99
CA GLU A 74 9.50 11.70 0.72
C GLU A 74 9.18 10.50 -0.16
N TYR A 75 8.00 9.90 0.00
CA TYR A 75 7.56 8.79 -0.84
C TYR A 75 7.25 9.20 -2.28
N SER A 76 6.73 10.41 -2.48
CA SER A 76 6.52 10.93 -3.85
C SER A 76 7.85 11.09 -4.59
N LYS A 77 8.90 11.54 -3.88
CA LYS A 77 10.27 11.62 -4.43
C LYS A 77 10.85 10.23 -4.67
N ALA A 78 10.69 9.30 -3.72
CA ALA A 78 11.14 7.92 -3.85
C ALA A 78 10.43 7.17 -5.00
N ASN A 79 9.19 7.56 -5.31
CA ASN A 79 8.42 7.01 -6.44
C ASN A 79 8.63 7.79 -7.75
N ASP A 80 9.71 8.55 -7.88
CA ASP A 80 10.04 9.19 -9.15
C ASP A 80 10.07 8.15 -10.28
N LYS A 81 9.51 8.52 -11.44
CA LYS A 81 9.30 7.61 -12.58
C LYS A 81 8.62 6.27 -12.21
N ASN A 82 7.77 6.31 -11.20
CA ASN A 82 7.05 5.15 -10.66
C ASN A 82 7.97 4.04 -10.12
N PHE A 83 9.13 4.38 -9.60
CA PHE A 83 10.13 3.43 -9.13
C PHE A 83 9.57 2.46 -8.08
N LEU A 84 8.94 2.96 -7.02
CA LEU A 84 8.36 2.11 -5.97
C LEU A 84 7.27 1.18 -6.52
N TYR A 85 6.42 1.67 -7.43
CA TYR A 85 5.42 0.84 -8.07
C TYR A 85 6.06 -0.33 -8.83
N TYR A 86 7.05 -0.06 -9.67
CA TYR A 86 7.70 -1.13 -10.43
C TYR A 86 8.41 -2.12 -9.52
N GLN A 87 9.12 -1.67 -8.50
CA GLN A 87 9.86 -2.55 -7.60
C GLN A 87 8.93 -3.40 -6.73
N LEU A 88 7.97 -2.77 -6.03
CA LEU A 88 7.14 -3.45 -5.04
C LEU A 88 5.91 -4.13 -5.65
N ARG A 89 5.30 -3.53 -6.67
CA ARG A 89 4.04 -4.03 -7.22
C ARG A 89 4.24 -4.86 -8.48
N ALA A 90 5.00 -4.36 -9.45
CA ALA A 90 5.15 -5.05 -10.72
C ALA A 90 6.17 -6.21 -10.63
N TYR A 91 7.42 -5.93 -10.29
CA TYR A 91 8.47 -6.97 -10.28
C TYR A 91 8.23 -8.04 -9.22
N MET A 92 7.88 -7.67 -7.99
CA MET A 92 7.65 -8.66 -6.94
C MET A 92 6.45 -9.57 -7.24
N THR A 93 5.41 -9.07 -7.90
CA THR A 93 4.27 -9.90 -8.30
C THR A 93 4.65 -10.99 -9.29
N HIS A 94 5.63 -10.72 -10.17
CA HIS A 94 6.04 -11.67 -11.21
C HIS A 94 7.26 -12.51 -10.82
N PHE A 95 8.17 -11.97 -10.02
CA PHE A 95 9.46 -12.58 -9.71
C PHE A 95 9.69 -12.83 -8.22
N PHE A 96 8.77 -12.47 -7.34
CA PHE A 96 8.85 -12.58 -5.87
C PHE A 96 9.96 -11.75 -5.21
N ILE A 97 10.84 -11.12 -5.96
CA ILE A 97 11.92 -10.28 -5.46
C ILE A 97 11.99 -8.96 -6.23
N PRO A 98 12.43 -7.87 -5.60
CA PRO A 98 12.74 -6.63 -6.31
C PRO A 98 14.01 -6.78 -7.14
N THR A 99 14.33 -5.78 -7.96
CA THR A 99 15.64 -5.72 -8.62
C THR A 99 16.74 -5.36 -7.63
N SER A 100 18.01 -5.48 -8.05
CA SER A 100 19.18 -5.09 -7.25
C SER A 100 19.20 -3.61 -6.81
N ARG A 101 18.28 -2.79 -7.30
CA ARG A 101 18.14 -1.36 -6.95
C ARG A 101 17.31 -1.09 -5.69
N LEU A 102 16.71 -2.11 -5.09
CA LEU A 102 15.89 -2.00 -3.88
C LEU A 102 16.31 -3.04 -2.84
N SER A 103 16.62 -2.59 -1.64
CA SER A 103 16.85 -3.44 -0.46
C SER A 103 15.64 -3.41 0.46
N LEU A 104 15.04 -4.56 0.72
CA LEU A 104 13.92 -4.75 1.64
C LEU A 104 14.42 -5.21 2.99
N ASN A 105 14.03 -4.53 4.05
CA ASN A 105 14.54 -4.76 5.39
C ASN A 105 13.40 -4.87 6.42
N PHE A 106 13.56 -5.75 7.41
CA PHE A 106 12.77 -5.72 8.64
C PHE A 106 13.08 -4.48 9.48
N GLY A 107 12.65 -4.15 10.51
CA GLY A 107 13.07 -3.06 11.40
C GLY A 107 12.82 -1.65 10.86
N THR A 108 13.67 -0.73 11.29
CA THR A 108 13.63 0.71 10.97
C THR A 108 14.93 1.16 10.33
N GLY A 109 14.88 2.24 9.55
CA GLY A 109 16.09 2.87 9.01
C GLY A 109 17.05 3.34 10.11
N THR A 110 18.34 3.26 9.82
CA THR A 110 19.43 3.70 10.71
C THR A 110 19.97 5.06 10.26
N LYS A 111 20.92 5.64 11.03
CA LYS A 111 21.61 6.87 10.62
C LYS A 111 22.44 6.66 9.35
N GLU A 112 23.10 5.50 9.23
CA GLU A 112 23.93 5.13 8.08
C GLU A 112 23.11 4.75 6.86
N LYS A 113 21.96 4.13 7.08
CA LYS A 113 21.02 3.69 6.03
C LYS A 113 19.60 4.11 6.38
N PRO A 114 19.26 5.39 6.18
CA PRO A 114 17.91 5.88 6.47
C PRO A 114 16.87 5.23 5.56
N HIS A 115 15.63 5.21 6.04
CA HIS A 115 14.48 4.78 5.23
C HIS A 115 14.34 5.68 3.99
N LEU A 116 14.14 5.06 2.81
CA LEU A 116 14.10 5.70 1.48
C LEU A 116 15.41 6.32 0.99
N ALA A 117 16.52 6.19 1.74
CA ALA A 117 17.80 6.64 1.24
C ALA A 117 18.29 5.78 0.07
N VAL A 118 18.94 6.43 -0.89
CA VAL A 118 19.62 5.76 -2.01
C VAL A 118 21.11 5.85 -1.76
N ILE A 119 21.76 4.70 -1.59
CA ILE A 119 23.19 4.57 -1.34
C ILE A 119 23.74 3.61 -2.40
N ASP A 120 24.74 4.03 -3.14
CA ASP A 120 25.35 3.26 -4.24
C ASP A 120 24.32 2.72 -5.25
N GLY A 121 23.30 3.53 -5.55
CA GLY A 121 22.23 3.18 -6.49
C GLY A 121 21.16 2.24 -5.94
N VAL A 122 21.22 1.87 -4.66
CA VAL A 122 20.26 0.99 -3.98
C VAL A 122 19.41 1.80 -3.01
N MET A 123 18.09 1.77 -3.15
CA MET A 123 17.15 2.35 -2.18
C MET A 123 16.92 1.38 -1.03
N TYR A 124 16.98 1.88 0.19
CA TYR A 124 16.72 1.10 1.41
C TYR A 124 15.30 1.33 1.90
N LEU A 125 14.49 0.28 1.89
CA LEU A 125 13.10 0.29 2.34
C LEU A 125 12.96 -0.57 3.59
N TYR A 126 12.43 0.02 4.66
CA TYR A 126 12.25 -0.64 5.94
C TYR A 126 10.76 -0.86 6.23
N TYR A 127 10.42 -2.09 6.61
CA TYR A 127 9.05 -2.46 6.91
C TYR A 127 8.40 -1.57 7.96
N LYS A 128 9.04 -1.40 9.12
CA LYS A 128 8.42 -0.65 10.23
C LYS A 128 8.12 0.80 9.88
N ASN A 129 8.99 1.45 9.11
CA ASN A 129 8.75 2.81 8.62
C ASN A 129 7.57 2.83 7.63
N LEU A 130 7.64 2.03 6.58
CA LEU A 130 6.60 2.01 5.55
C LEU A 130 5.24 1.59 6.11
N PHE A 131 5.19 0.61 7.02
CA PHE A 131 3.95 0.14 7.62
C PHE A 131 3.34 1.19 8.57
N ALA A 132 4.16 1.94 9.32
CA ALA A 132 3.67 3.05 10.14
C ALA A 132 3.01 4.14 9.29
N ASP A 133 3.64 4.51 8.17
CA ASP A 133 3.09 5.50 7.23
C ASP A 133 1.85 4.98 6.51
N PHE A 134 1.83 3.69 6.14
CA PHE A 134 0.66 3.03 5.59
C PHE A 134 -0.52 3.03 6.57
N ARG A 135 -0.28 2.75 7.85
CA ARG A 135 -1.31 2.83 8.89
C ARG A 135 -1.89 4.23 8.99
N GLN A 136 -1.05 5.27 8.95
CA GLN A 136 -1.51 6.66 8.91
C GLN A 136 -2.35 6.96 7.66
N ALA A 137 -1.95 6.45 6.50
CA ALA A 137 -2.71 6.59 5.26
C ALA A 137 -4.12 5.96 5.37
N VAL A 138 -4.25 4.80 6.02
CA VAL A 138 -5.55 4.17 6.31
C VAL A 138 -6.40 5.06 7.22
N LEU A 139 -5.81 5.63 8.29
CA LEU A 139 -6.54 6.54 9.21
C LEU A 139 -7.00 7.83 8.50
N ILE A 140 -6.21 8.36 7.58
CA ILE A 140 -6.62 9.51 6.76
C ILE A 140 -7.84 9.17 5.90
N LEU A 141 -7.87 7.98 5.28
CA LEU A 141 -9.02 7.53 4.50
C LEU A 141 -10.25 7.29 5.39
N GLU A 142 -10.08 6.63 6.54
CA GLU A 142 -11.15 6.43 7.52
C GLU A 142 -11.81 7.77 7.87
N LYS A 143 -11.01 8.77 8.23
CA LYS A 143 -11.51 10.11 8.53
C LYS A 143 -12.26 10.73 7.35
N ARG A 144 -11.74 10.62 6.12
CA ARG A 144 -12.42 11.15 4.92
C ARG A 144 -13.73 10.44 4.63
N ILE A 145 -13.84 9.14 4.93
CA ILE A 145 -15.08 8.37 4.82
C ILE A 145 -16.10 8.88 5.83
N LEU A 146 -15.70 9.01 7.10
CA LEU A 146 -16.57 9.51 8.17
C LEU A 146 -17.05 10.94 7.92
N ASP A 147 -16.18 11.79 7.40
CA ASP A 147 -16.50 13.18 7.04
C ASP A 147 -17.36 13.30 5.75
N GLY A 148 -17.70 12.19 5.09
CA GLY A 148 -18.45 12.19 3.82
C GLY A 148 -17.69 12.80 2.64
N LYS A 149 -16.36 12.90 2.72
CA LYS A 149 -15.48 13.53 1.70
C LYS A 149 -15.10 12.60 0.56
N LEU A 150 -15.50 11.33 0.62
CA LEU A 150 -15.22 10.33 -0.42
C LEU A 150 -16.51 9.77 -0.98
N LYS A 151 -16.59 9.66 -2.29
CA LYS A 151 -17.64 8.91 -2.97
C LYS A 151 -17.37 7.42 -2.80
N LEU A 152 -18.08 6.78 -1.89
CA LEU A 152 -17.94 5.34 -1.66
C LEU A 152 -18.45 4.56 -2.88
N LYS A 153 -17.70 3.52 -3.22
CA LYS A 153 -17.96 2.65 -4.36
C LYS A 153 -18.27 1.24 -3.86
N PRO A 154 -19.39 0.64 -4.23
CA PRO A 154 -19.73 -0.70 -3.76
C PRO A 154 -18.67 -1.72 -4.19
N ILE A 155 -18.34 -2.62 -3.28
CA ILE A 155 -17.45 -3.75 -3.52
C ILE A 155 -18.30 -5.02 -3.49
N SER A 156 -18.33 -5.75 -4.59
CA SER A 156 -18.87 -7.12 -4.60
C SER A 156 -17.73 -8.07 -4.16
N LEU A 157 -17.96 -8.79 -3.09
CA LEU A 157 -17.03 -9.81 -2.59
C LEU A 157 -17.33 -11.16 -3.24
N GLY A 158 -16.29 -11.88 -3.64
CA GLY A 158 -16.40 -13.30 -3.98
C GLY A 158 -16.79 -14.11 -2.75
N LYS A 159 -17.39 -15.29 -2.98
CA LYS A 159 -17.56 -16.28 -1.92
C LYS A 159 -16.21 -16.97 -1.70
N VAL A 160 -15.73 -16.97 -0.46
CA VAL A 160 -14.67 -17.87 0.00
C VAL A 160 -15.43 -18.90 0.84
N ASN A 161 -15.47 -20.13 0.37
CA ASN A 161 -16.02 -21.24 1.13
C ASN A 161 -14.85 -21.83 1.93
N ASP A 162 -15.04 -21.99 3.23
CA ASP A 162 -14.12 -22.70 4.13
C ASP A 162 -14.10 -24.19 3.79
#